data_567853a7e3d1bf69b7e1bc202a6a726f
#
_entry.id   567853a7e3d1bf69b7e1bc202a6a726f
#
_cell.length_a   1.000
_cell.length_b   1.000
_cell.length_c   1.000
_cell.angle_alpha   90.00
_cell.angle_beta   90.00
_cell.angle_gamma   90.00
#
_symmetry.space_group_name_H-M   'P 1'
#
loop_
_entity.id
_entity.type
_entity.pdbx_description
1 polymer ?
#
loop_
_entity_poly.entity_id
_entity_poly.type
_entity_poly.pdbx_seq_one_letter_code
_entity_poly.pdbx_strand_id
1 'polypeptide(L)'
;MEKKAPDTTPVVLMNFTHVYEQESFYKKEPHCWIDLTDLEGVNGYCDENAGKAIRERIARLSPYGLHFIDSGNYHYVSKFWTDRIREDFVLVLFDHHTDMQPSRFGELLSCGSWVKDVLDENPFVRKAVIIGADKHYLDHIDEAYRDRLVCFTTDSLGMEKNWRAFAQAHVRLPVFISIDKDVLSPKEEITDWDQGNMSLAMLEGILQI
;
A
#
# COMPACT_ATOMS: atom_id res chain seq x y z
N MET A 1 27.97 -4.17 -16.10
CA MET A 1 28.30 -3.96 -14.67
C MET A 1 27.02 -4.21 -13.91
N GLU A 2 26.89 -5.39 -13.32
CA GLU A 2 25.77 -5.71 -12.43
C GLU A 2 25.87 -4.82 -11.20
N LYS A 3 24.87 -3.98 -10.98
CA LYS A 3 24.71 -3.28 -9.72
C LYS A 3 24.32 -4.31 -8.66
N LYS A 4 25.27 -4.70 -7.83
CA LYS A 4 25.02 -5.47 -6.62
C LYS A 4 23.98 -4.70 -5.80
N ALA A 5 22.82 -5.30 -5.55
CA ALA A 5 21.84 -4.76 -4.61
C ALA A 5 22.55 -4.55 -3.26
N PRO A 6 22.22 -3.51 -2.49
CA PRO A 6 22.76 -3.35 -1.15
C PRO A 6 22.41 -4.60 -0.33
N ASP A 7 23.37 -5.11 0.44
CA ASP A 7 23.27 -6.38 1.21
C ASP A 7 22.19 -6.34 2.33
N THR A 8 21.51 -5.22 2.52
CA THR A 8 20.40 -5.09 3.49
C THR A 8 19.29 -4.25 2.87
N THR A 9 18.09 -4.82 2.83
CA THR A 9 16.88 -4.10 2.47
C THR A 9 16.61 -3.02 3.52
N PRO A 10 16.59 -1.73 3.17
CA PRO A 10 16.42 -0.69 4.16
C PRO A 10 15.01 -0.75 4.75
N VAL A 11 14.94 -0.66 6.07
CA VAL A 11 13.69 -0.40 6.79
C VAL A 11 13.52 1.10 6.90
N VAL A 12 12.38 1.63 6.49
CA VAL A 12 12.05 3.05 6.58
C VAL A 12 10.83 3.22 7.48
N LEU A 13 10.92 4.11 8.46
CA LEU A 13 9.79 4.50 9.30
C LEU A 13 9.42 5.95 8.98
N MET A 14 8.18 6.16 8.56
CA MET A 14 7.61 7.47 8.25
C MET A 14 6.69 7.88 9.39
N ASN A 15 7.17 8.75 10.28
CA ASN A 15 6.49 9.11 11.52
C ASN A 15 5.71 10.41 11.34
N PHE A 16 4.38 10.33 11.34
CA PHE A 16 3.47 11.46 11.24
C PHE A 16 2.82 11.82 12.57
N THR A 17 2.57 10.83 13.45
CA THR A 17 1.74 11.00 14.65
C THR A 17 2.46 10.63 15.95
N HIS A 18 3.77 10.41 15.91
CA HIS A 18 4.58 9.93 17.04
C HIS A 18 4.27 8.48 17.49
N VAL A 19 3.43 7.73 16.75
CA VAL A 19 3.05 6.35 17.12
C VAL A 19 4.27 5.44 17.24
N TYR A 20 5.25 5.56 16.34
CA TYR A 20 6.43 4.71 16.35
C TYR A 20 7.41 4.98 17.50
N GLU A 21 7.34 6.15 18.15
CA GLU A 21 8.19 6.47 19.30
C GLU A 21 7.91 5.54 20.48
N GLN A 22 6.70 5.04 20.59
CA GLN A 22 6.27 4.10 21.64
C GLN A 22 6.54 2.64 21.28
N GLU A 23 6.89 2.36 20.02
CA GLU A 23 7.12 1.02 19.52
C GLU A 23 8.57 0.56 19.66
N SER A 24 8.80 -0.74 19.59
CA SER A 24 10.14 -1.32 19.76
C SER A 24 10.57 -2.28 18.67
N PHE A 25 9.66 -2.67 17.77
CA PHE A 25 9.91 -3.71 16.76
C PHE A 25 11.09 -3.39 15.83
N TYR A 26 11.29 -2.13 15.50
CA TYR A 26 12.31 -1.65 14.58
C TYR A 26 13.69 -1.40 15.25
N LYS A 27 13.74 -1.27 16.57
CA LYS A 27 14.95 -0.76 17.30
C LYS A 27 16.18 -1.65 17.17
N LYS A 28 15.98 -2.93 16.82
CA LYS A 28 17.08 -3.91 16.66
C LYS A 28 17.62 -3.97 15.23
N GLU A 29 16.91 -3.39 14.27
CA GLU A 29 17.25 -3.46 12.87
C GLU A 29 17.80 -2.11 12.36
N PRO A 30 18.75 -2.11 11.42
CA PRO A 30 19.15 -0.89 10.73
C PRO A 30 17.96 -0.23 10.05
N HIS A 31 17.66 1.00 10.37
CA HIS A 31 16.50 1.71 9.83
C HIS A 31 16.78 3.17 9.53
N CYS A 32 15.96 3.74 8.67
CA CYS A 32 15.90 5.16 8.38
C CYS A 32 14.62 5.73 9.01
N TRP A 33 14.78 6.73 9.86
CA TRP A 33 13.67 7.46 10.46
C TRP A 33 13.40 8.74 9.66
N ILE A 34 12.16 8.92 9.21
CA ILE A 34 11.71 10.14 8.54
C ILE A 34 10.69 10.81 9.46
N ASP A 35 11.07 11.93 10.03
CA ASP A 35 10.15 12.75 10.80
C ASP A 35 9.28 13.59 9.86
N LEU A 36 7.96 13.45 10.00
CA LEU A 36 6.94 14.12 9.20
C LEU A 36 5.89 14.77 10.11
N THR A 37 6.18 14.84 11.42
CA THR A 37 5.26 15.37 12.44
C THR A 37 5.01 16.87 12.34
N ASP A 38 5.89 17.59 11.64
CA ASP A 38 5.81 19.02 11.37
C ASP A 38 4.94 19.37 10.15
N LEU A 39 4.45 18.38 9.41
CA LEU A 39 3.67 18.63 8.21
C LEU A 39 2.19 18.85 8.52
N GLU A 40 1.64 19.91 7.97
CA GLU A 40 0.20 20.17 7.92
C GLU A 40 -0.39 19.68 6.59
N GLY A 41 -1.73 19.49 6.52
CA GLY A 41 -2.41 19.08 5.29
C GLY A 41 -2.13 17.64 4.86
N VAL A 42 -1.82 16.74 5.82
CA VAL A 42 -1.40 15.35 5.55
C VAL A 42 -2.40 14.29 6.03
N ASN A 43 -3.38 14.66 6.87
CA ASN A 43 -4.26 13.67 7.51
C ASN A 43 -5.44 13.27 6.61
N GLY A 44 -5.45 12.05 6.11
CA GLY A 44 -6.45 11.48 5.19
C GLY A 44 -6.36 12.01 3.76
N TYR A 45 -5.89 13.22 3.59
CA TYR A 45 -5.66 13.92 2.33
C TYR A 45 -4.28 14.56 2.34
N CYS A 46 -3.70 14.70 1.16
CA CYS A 46 -2.39 15.31 0.99
C CYS A 46 -2.49 16.54 0.09
N ASP A 47 -2.26 17.70 0.64
CA ASP A 47 -2.17 18.91 -0.17
C ASP A 47 -0.85 18.96 -0.98
N GLU A 48 -0.78 19.89 -1.93
CA GLU A 48 0.36 19.99 -2.84
C GLU A 48 1.68 20.28 -2.11
N ASN A 49 1.65 21.13 -1.09
CA ASN A 49 2.84 21.51 -0.33
C ASN A 49 3.34 20.34 0.51
N ALA A 50 2.42 19.65 1.19
CA ALA A 50 2.70 18.45 1.96
C ALA A 50 3.26 17.34 1.05
N GLY A 51 2.64 17.10 -0.09
CA GLY A 51 3.10 16.11 -1.06
C GLY A 51 4.51 16.41 -1.60
N LYS A 52 4.83 17.68 -1.84
CA LYS A 52 6.17 18.11 -2.21
C LYS A 52 7.17 17.85 -1.10
N ALA A 53 6.86 18.23 0.15
CA ALA A 53 7.72 18.02 1.29
C ALA A 53 8.00 16.53 1.54
N ILE A 54 6.99 15.67 1.45
CA ILE A 54 7.15 14.22 1.58
C ILE A 54 8.08 13.68 0.49
N ARG A 55 7.84 14.04 -0.78
CA ARG A 55 8.70 13.60 -1.89
C ARG A 55 10.15 14.04 -1.73
N GLU A 56 10.39 15.25 -1.23
CA GLU A 56 11.74 15.76 -0.95
C GLU A 56 12.43 14.94 0.13
N ARG A 57 11.73 14.60 1.22
CA ARG A 57 12.29 13.81 2.34
C ARG A 57 12.63 12.37 1.93
N ILE A 58 11.86 11.77 1.03
CA ILE A 58 12.14 10.42 0.53
C ILE A 58 13.05 10.39 -0.70
N ALA A 59 13.42 11.53 -1.27
CA ALA A 59 14.06 11.64 -2.59
C ALA A 59 15.36 10.83 -2.74
N ARG A 60 16.11 10.63 -1.66
CA ARG A 60 17.39 9.90 -1.66
C ARG A 60 17.27 8.43 -1.27
N LEU A 61 16.08 7.98 -0.86
CA LEU A 61 15.85 6.63 -0.41
C LEU A 61 15.45 5.73 -1.57
N SER A 62 15.71 4.44 -1.45
CA SER A 62 15.26 3.46 -2.42
C SER A 62 13.76 3.22 -2.31
N PRO A 63 13.01 3.03 -3.42
CA PRO A 63 11.64 2.55 -3.36
C PRO A 63 11.56 1.06 -3.00
N TYR A 64 12.70 0.35 -2.98
CA TYR A 64 12.76 -1.05 -2.59
C TYR A 64 13.07 -1.14 -1.10
N GLY A 65 12.38 -1.99 -0.39
CA GLY A 65 12.58 -2.18 1.05
C GLY A 65 11.27 -2.34 1.80
N LEU A 66 11.33 -2.18 3.12
CA LEU A 66 10.18 -2.19 4.00
C LEU A 66 9.89 -0.76 4.45
N HIS A 67 8.71 -0.25 4.11
CA HIS A 67 8.27 1.09 4.48
C HIS A 67 7.10 0.97 5.45
N PHE A 68 7.27 1.47 6.66
CA PHE A 68 6.22 1.60 7.65
C PHE A 68 5.65 3.01 7.59
N ILE A 69 4.36 3.12 7.28
CA ILE A 69 3.67 4.37 7.04
C ILE A 69 2.62 4.57 8.12
N ASP A 70 3.03 4.98 9.30
CA ASP A 70 2.21 5.41 10.44
C ASP A 70 0.80 4.73 10.51
N SER A 71 -0.28 5.45 10.17
CA SER A 71 -1.65 4.94 10.16
C SER A 71 -2.26 4.93 8.77
N GLY A 72 -3.43 4.28 8.61
CA GLY A 72 -4.19 4.23 7.36
C GLY A 72 -4.53 5.60 6.76
N ASN A 73 -4.58 6.66 7.59
CA ASN A 73 -4.77 8.03 7.10
C ASN A 73 -3.65 8.49 6.15
N TYR A 74 -2.48 7.87 6.21
CA TYR A 74 -1.32 8.20 5.37
C TYR A 74 -1.07 7.17 4.28
N HIS A 75 -2.00 6.24 4.03
CA HIS A 75 -1.85 5.17 3.06
C HIS A 75 -1.52 5.68 1.65
N TYR A 76 -1.97 6.90 1.29
CA TYR A 76 -1.64 7.57 0.03
C TYR A 76 -0.14 7.75 -0.21
N VAL A 77 0.70 7.68 0.83
CA VAL A 77 2.17 7.77 0.70
C VAL A 77 2.72 6.61 -0.14
N SER A 78 2.02 5.49 -0.22
CA SER A 78 2.33 4.37 -1.12
C SER A 78 2.43 4.83 -2.57
N LYS A 79 1.62 5.82 -3.00
CA LYS A 79 1.75 6.42 -4.33
C LYS A 79 3.12 7.08 -4.53
N PHE A 80 3.62 7.83 -3.54
CA PHE A 80 4.92 8.49 -3.66
C PHE A 80 6.08 7.50 -3.78
N TRP A 81 5.97 6.32 -3.16
CA TRP A 81 6.93 5.24 -3.32
C TRP A 81 6.83 4.58 -4.69
N THR A 82 5.62 4.25 -5.15
CA THR A 82 5.39 3.65 -6.48
C THR A 82 5.80 4.59 -7.61
N ASP A 83 5.61 5.90 -7.46
CA ASP A 83 6.05 6.92 -8.43
C ASP A 83 7.58 6.94 -8.65
N ARG A 84 8.34 6.24 -7.82
CA ARG A 84 9.80 6.13 -7.94
C ARG A 84 10.28 4.85 -8.61
N ILE A 85 9.39 3.88 -8.85
CA ILE A 85 9.68 2.66 -9.60
C ILE A 85 9.78 3.01 -11.08
N ARG A 86 10.83 2.50 -11.74
CA ARG A 86 11.14 2.82 -13.15
C ARG A 86 11.21 1.57 -14.03
N GLU A 87 10.49 0.54 -13.64
CA GLU A 87 10.32 -0.71 -14.38
C GLU A 87 8.89 -1.21 -14.22
N ASP A 88 8.45 -2.05 -15.12
CA ASP A 88 7.10 -2.62 -15.06
C ASP A 88 6.90 -3.42 -13.78
N PHE A 89 5.80 -3.18 -13.09
CA PHE A 89 5.47 -3.84 -11.84
C PHE A 89 3.98 -4.13 -11.67
N VAL A 90 3.66 -4.97 -10.72
CA VAL A 90 2.31 -5.26 -10.25
C VAL A 90 2.14 -4.67 -8.85
N LEU A 91 1.07 -3.92 -8.64
CA LEU A 91 0.67 -3.46 -7.31
C LEU A 91 -0.20 -4.55 -6.66
N VAL A 92 0.15 -4.98 -5.45
CA VAL A 92 -0.68 -5.87 -4.62
C VAL A 92 -1.07 -5.11 -3.37
N LEU A 93 -2.36 -4.91 -3.19
CA LEU A 93 -2.95 -4.23 -2.05
C LEU A 93 -3.71 -5.23 -1.17
N PHE A 94 -3.36 -5.31 0.11
CA PHE A 94 -4.17 -5.94 1.15
C PHE A 94 -4.87 -4.83 1.91
N ASP A 95 -6.19 -4.80 1.84
CA ASP A 95 -7.00 -3.70 2.37
C ASP A 95 -8.47 -4.11 2.46
N HIS A 96 -9.19 -3.60 3.44
CA HIS A 96 -10.64 -3.72 3.49
C HIS A 96 -11.33 -2.80 2.47
N HIS A 97 -10.66 -1.73 2.07
CA HIS A 97 -11.09 -0.76 1.06
C HIS A 97 -10.45 -1.05 -0.30
N THR A 98 -10.85 -0.33 -1.32
CA THR A 98 -10.24 -0.47 -2.66
C THR A 98 -9.23 0.62 -2.98
N ASP A 99 -9.31 1.73 -2.27
CA ASP A 99 -8.56 2.96 -2.53
C ASP A 99 -8.65 3.46 -3.98
N MET A 100 -9.80 3.13 -4.60
CA MET A 100 -10.17 3.47 -5.98
C MET A 100 -11.24 4.57 -6.06
N GLN A 101 -11.50 5.25 -4.93
CA GLN A 101 -12.53 6.30 -4.93
C GLN A 101 -12.04 7.53 -5.69
N PRO A 102 -12.94 8.24 -6.40
CA PRO A 102 -12.60 9.54 -6.94
C PRO A 102 -12.31 10.52 -5.79
N SER A 103 -11.35 11.41 -5.99
CA SER A 103 -11.08 12.45 -5.00
C SER A 103 -12.35 13.27 -4.71
N ARG A 104 -12.65 13.48 -3.43
CA ARG A 104 -13.84 14.24 -3.00
C ARG A 104 -13.62 15.76 -2.99
N PHE A 105 -12.37 16.20 -2.96
CA PHE A 105 -12.01 17.62 -2.84
C PHE A 105 -11.09 18.02 -4.00
N GLY A 106 -11.67 18.14 -5.19
CA GLY A 106 -10.91 18.45 -6.38
C GLY A 106 -9.94 17.30 -6.74
N GLU A 107 -8.66 17.62 -6.98
CA GLU A 107 -7.64 16.64 -7.34
C GLU A 107 -6.72 16.28 -6.16
N LEU A 108 -7.18 16.47 -4.92
CA LEU A 108 -6.37 16.13 -3.75
C LEU A 108 -6.19 14.61 -3.62
N LEU A 109 -4.94 14.19 -3.55
CA LEU A 109 -4.60 12.80 -3.23
C LEU A 109 -5.11 12.43 -1.84
N SER A 110 -5.71 11.26 -1.68
CA SER A 110 -6.23 10.77 -0.41
C SER A 110 -5.89 9.31 -0.15
N CYS A 111 -6.05 8.88 1.11
CA CYS A 111 -5.91 7.46 1.47
C CYS A 111 -6.89 6.58 0.67
N GLY A 112 -8.08 7.06 0.34
CA GLY A 112 -9.06 6.29 -0.43
C GLY A 112 -8.98 6.44 -1.97
N SER A 113 -8.05 7.24 -2.52
CA SER A 113 -7.93 7.46 -3.97
C SER A 113 -6.61 7.01 -4.59
N TRP A 114 -5.61 6.72 -3.79
CA TRP A 114 -4.23 6.59 -4.24
C TRP A 114 -4.00 5.46 -5.25
N VAL A 115 -4.72 4.33 -5.15
CA VAL A 115 -4.59 3.22 -6.10
C VAL A 115 -5.09 3.63 -7.48
N LYS A 116 -6.22 4.34 -7.53
CA LYS A 116 -6.74 4.93 -8.76
C LYS A 116 -5.71 5.86 -9.39
N ASP A 117 -5.14 6.77 -8.60
CA ASP A 117 -4.17 7.75 -9.07
C ASP A 117 -2.88 7.07 -9.55
N VAL A 118 -2.44 5.97 -8.92
CA VAL A 118 -1.33 5.15 -9.44
C VAL A 118 -1.68 4.52 -10.77
N LEU A 119 -2.89 3.95 -10.93
CA LEU A 119 -3.30 3.35 -12.19
C LEU A 119 -3.41 4.38 -13.32
N ASP A 120 -3.84 5.59 -13.03
CA ASP A 120 -4.02 6.65 -14.04
C ASP A 120 -2.69 7.29 -14.46
N GLU A 121 -1.77 7.50 -13.52
CA GLU A 121 -0.63 8.36 -13.71
C GLU A 121 0.71 7.61 -13.87
N ASN A 122 0.85 6.42 -13.26
CA ASN A 122 2.11 5.69 -13.29
C ASN A 122 2.22 4.81 -14.55
N PRO A 123 3.15 5.10 -15.48
CA PRO A 123 3.26 4.35 -16.73
C PRO A 123 3.83 2.94 -16.56
N PHE A 124 4.35 2.60 -15.39
CA PHE A 124 5.00 1.31 -15.12
C PHE A 124 4.09 0.31 -14.41
N VAL A 125 3.00 0.75 -13.77
CA VAL A 125 2.05 -0.18 -13.15
C VAL A 125 1.26 -0.91 -14.23
N ARG A 126 1.35 -2.23 -14.27
CA ARG A 126 0.66 -3.06 -15.28
C ARG A 126 -0.69 -3.56 -14.79
N LYS A 127 -0.78 -3.91 -13.53
CA LYS A 127 -2.01 -4.36 -12.87
C LYS A 127 -1.99 -3.97 -11.40
N ALA A 128 -3.17 -3.85 -10.82
CA ALA A 128 -3.36 -3.87 -9.38
C ALA A 128 -4.19 -5.09 -8.98
N VAL A 129 -3.79 -5.70 -7.87
CA VAL A 129 -4.47 -6.84 -7.25
C VAL A 129 -4.91 -6.37 -5.88
N ILE A 130 -6.20 -6.35 -5.64
CA ILE A 130 -6.80 -5.94 -4.37
C ILE A 130 -7.30 -7.18 -3.65
N ILE A 131 -6.84 -7.38 -2.42
CA ILE A 131 -7.06 -8.58 -1.62
C ILE A 131 -7.69 -8.20 -0.29
N GLY A 132 -8.87 -8.74 -0.01
CA GLY A 132 -9.58 -8.54 1.25
C GLY A 132 -10.69 -7.50 1.20
N ALA A 133 -10.78 -6.71 0.14
CA ALA A 133 -11.77 -5.65 0.05
C ALA A 133 -13.20 -6.15 0.15
N ASP A 134 -14.04 -5.38 0.83
CA ASP A 134 -15.46 -5.67 0.94
C ASP A 134 -16.14 -5.54 -0.44
N LYS A 135 -17.11 -6.41 -0.67
CA LYS A 135 -17.87 -6.42 -1.92
C LYS A 135 -18.53 -5.07 -2.22
N HIS A 136 -18.98 -4.37 -1.18
CA HIS A 136 -19.59 -3.05 -1.34
C HIS A 136 -18.65 -2.07 -2.04
N TYR A 137 -17.38 -2.05 -1.69
CA TYR A 137 -16.38 -1.18 -2.33
C TYR A 137 -16.05 -1.64 -3.75
N LEU A 138 -16.00 -2.96 -3.99
CA LEU A 138 -15.74 -3.53 -5.31
C LEU A 138 -16.83 -3.20 -6.33
N ASP A 139 -18.09 -3.18 -5.88
CA ASP A 139 -19.25 -2.90 -6.75
C ASP A 139 -19.28 -1.44 -7.25
N HIS A 140 -18.47 -0.55 -6.65
CA HIS A 140 -18.37 0.87 -7.02
C HIS A 140 -17.16 1.21 -7.89
N ILE A 141 -16.34 0.22 -8.26
CA ILE A 141 -15.19 0.45 -9.15
C ILE A 141 -15.69 0.68 -10.58
N ASP A 142 -15.18 1.74 -11.20
CA ASP A 142 -15.47 2.05 -12.60
C ASP A 142 -15.01 0.91 -13.54
N GLU A 143 -15.87 0.54 -14.49
CA GLU A 143 -15.59 -0.51 -15.47
C GLU A 143 -14.32 -0.24 -16.31
N ALA A 144 -13.93 1.01 -16.47
CA ALA A 144 -12.71 1.39 -17.19
C ALA A 144 -11.44 0.75 -16.61
N TYR A 145 -11.44 0.37 -15.34
CA TYR A 145 -10.28 -0.28 -14.70
C TYR A 145 -10.32 -1.81 -14.75
N ARG A 146 -11.39 -2.42 -15.25
CA ARG A 146 -11.65 -3.88 -15.17
C ARG A 146 -10.48 -4.72 -15.73
N ASP A 147 -9.87 -4.30 -16.82
CA ASP A 147 -8.77 -5.04 -17.45
C ASP A 147 -7.43 -4.92 -16.69
N ARG A 148 -7.35 -3.94 -15.80
CA ARG A 148 -6.14 -3.65 -15.01
C ARG A 148 -6.27 -4.02 -13.54
N LEU A 149 -7.45 -4.48 -13.11
CA LEU A 149 -7.73 -4.85 -11.73
C LEU A 149 -8.07 -6.33 -11.62
N VAL A 150 -7.58 -6.94 -10.54
CA VAL A 150 -8.02 -8.25 -10.07
C VAL A 150 -8.35 -8.12 -8.59
N CYS A 151 -9.57 -8.48 -8.21
CA CYS A 151 -10.04 -8.29 -6.84
C CYS A 151 -10.45 -9.62 -6.22
N PHE A 152 -10.05 -9.81 -4.97
CA PHE A 152 -10.44 -10.95 -4.14
C PHE A 152 -11.04 -10.45 -2.83
N THR A 153 -12.29 -10.83 -2.55
CA THR A 153 -12.84 -10.68 -1.20
C THR A 153 -12.24 -11.74 -0.27
N THR A 154 -12.27 -11.53 1.04
CA THR A 154 -11.80 -12.51 2.00
C THR A 154 -12.49 -13.87 1.82
N ASP A 155 -13.79 -13.88 1.52
CA ASP A 155 -14.55 -15.10 1.28
C ASP A 155 -14.09 -15.86 0.01
N SER A 156 -13.71 -15.12 -1.02
CA SER A 156 -13.20 -15.73 -2.27
C SER A 156 -11.81 -16.35 -2.11
N LEU A 157 -11.03 -15.86 -1.16
CA LEU A 157 -9.70 -16.38 -0.83
C LEU A 157 -9.75 -17.73 -0.11
N GLY A 158 -10.85 -18.05 0.57
CA GLY A 158 -11.08 -19.38 1.15
C GLY A 158 -11.01 -20.51 0.12
N MET A 159 -11.00 -20.16 -1.16
CA MET A 159 -10.73 -21.08 -2.27
C MET A 159 -9.24 -20.96 -2.69
N GLU A 160 -8.35 -21.56 -1.92
CA GLU A 160 -6.88 -21.61 -2.15
C GLU A 160 -6.50 -21.84 -3.63
N LYS A 161 -7.34 -22.52 -4.37
CA LYS A 161 -7.14 -22.83 -5.78
C LYS A 161 -7.14 -21.60 -6.70
N ASN A 162 -7.98 -20.59 -6.42
CA ASN A 162 -8.15 -19.43 -7.30
C ASN A 162 -6.94 -18.49 -7.25
N TRP A 163 -6.38 -18.35 -6.09
CA TRP A 163 -5.31 -17.42 -5.83
C TRP A 163 -3.91 -18.01 -6.16
N ARG A 164 -3.69 -19.33 -5.94
CA ARG A 164 -2.49 -20.01 -6.47
C ARG A 164 -2.44 -19.96 -7.99
N ALA A 165 -3.57 -20.15 -8.68
CA ALA A 165 -3.66 -20.03 -10.13
C ALA A 165 -3.31 -18.61 -10.59
N PHE A 166 -3.74 -17.59 -9.85
CA PHE A 166 -3.41 -16.20 -10.12
C PHE A 166 -1.90 -15.94 -9.92
N ALA A 167 -1.32 -16.33 -8.79
CA ALA A 167 0.09 -16.15 -8.51
C ALA A 167 0.98 -16.82 -9.58
N GLN A 168 0.63 -18.02 -10.02
CA GLN A 168 1.36 -18.73 -11.08
C GLN A 168 1.23 -18.09 -12.46
N ALA A 169 0.11 -17.43 -12.76
CA ALA A 169 -0.18 -16.87 -14.08
C ALA A 169 0.42 -15.46 -14.29
N HIS A 170 0.69 -14.70 -13.25
CA HIS A 170 0.89 -13.24 -13.37
C HIS A 170 2.22 -12.71 -12.80
N VAL A 171 3.00 -13.49 -12.05
CA VAL A 171 4.18 -12.94 -11.36
C VAL A 171 5.49 -13.24 -12.11
N ARG A 172 5.68 -12.57 -13.23
CA ARG A 172 7.02 -12.41 -13.85
C ARG A 172 7.57 -11.00 -13.68
N LEU A 173 6.78 -10.09 -13.11
CA LEU A 173 7.14 -8.71 -12.87
C LEU A 173 7.46 -8.49 -11.39
N PRO A 174 8.29 -7.50 -11.06
CA PRO A 174 8.42 -7.01 -9.69
C PRO A 174 7.06 -6.68 -9.09
N VAL A 175 6.93 -6.89 -7.78
CA VAL A 175 5.69 -6.66 -7.05
C VAL A 175 5.93 -5.57 -6.00
N PHE A 176 5.07 -4.55 -5.99
CA PHE A 176 4.93 -3.64 -4.88
C PHE A 176 3.77 -4.11 -4.01
N ILE A 177 4.05 -4.47 -2.76
CA ILE A 177 3.03 -4.93 -1.81
C ILE A 177 2.72 -3.78 -0.86
N SER A 178 1.45 -3.41 -0.75
CA SER A 178 0.93 -2.48 0.25
C SER A 178 -0.05 -3.23 1.16
N ILE A 179 0.10 -3.05 2.46
CA ILE A 179 -0.74 -3.72 3.46
C ILE A 179 -1.32 -2.65 4.37
N ASP A 180 -2.66 -2.46 4.29
CA ASP A 180 -3.40 -1.79 5.34
C ASP A 180 -3.88 -2.82 6.36
N LYS A 181 -3.62 -2.56 7.65
CA LYS A 181 -3.99 -3.49 8.71
C LYS A 181 -5.49 -3.59 8.93
N ASP A 182 -6.27 -2.69 8.36
CA ASP A 182 -7.73 -2.77 8.43
C ASP A 182 -8.32 -3.94 7.62
N VAL A 183 -7.54 -4.57 6.75
CA VAL A 183 -7.90 -5.86 6.12
C VAL A 183 -8.11 -6.96 7.15
N LEU A 184 -7.44 -6.86 8.30
CA LEU A 184 -7.50 -7.85 9.37
C LEU A 184 -8.80 -7.73 10.16
N SER A 185 -9.19 -8.84 10.77
CA SER A 185 -10.34 -8.84 11.68
C SER A 185 -10.02 -8.08 12.98
N PRO A 186 -11.01 -7.50 13.68
CA PRO A 186 -10.82 -6.85 14.97
C PRO A 186 -10.30 -7.76 16.09
N LYS A 187 -10.17 -9.06 15.84
CA LYS A 187 -9.54 -10.02 16.77
C LYS A 187 -8.03 -10.05 16.64
N GLU A 188 -7.51 -9.66 15.49
CA GLU A 188 -6.08 -9.65 15.19
C GLU A 188 -5.46 -8.28 15.46
N GLU A 189 -6.13 -7.22 15.03
CA GLU A 189 -5.68 -5.83 15.17
C GLU A 189 -6.89 -4.91 15.32
N ILE A 190 -6.74 -3.77 15.96
CA ILE A 190 -7.77 -2.72 16.07
C ILE A 190 -7.26 -1.48 15.36
N THR A 191 -8.02 -1.00 14.38
CA THR A 191 -7.72 0.21 13.61
C THR A 191 -8.81 1.25 13.78
N ASP A 192 -8.53 2.48 13.38
CA ASP A 192 -9.51 3.59 13.41
C ASP A 192 -10.47 3.56 12.21
N TRP A 193 -10.25 2.66 11.26
CA TRP A 193 -11.06 2.50 10.06
C TRP A 193 -11.98 1.28 10.19
N ASP A 194 -13.00 1.25 9.33
CA ASP A 194 -13.82 0.04 9.08
C ASP A 194 -12.94 -1.14 8.72
N GLN A 195 -13.16 -2.29 9.34
CA GLN A 195 -12.25 -3.42 9.24
C GLN A 195 -12.86 -4.62 8.54
N GLY A 196 -11.99 -5.35 7.89
CA GLY A 196 -12.28 -6.63 7.28
C GLY A 196 -12.37 -7.77 8.29
N ASN A 197 -12.25 -8.96 7.77
CA ASN A 197 -12.37 -10.20 8.54
C ASN A 197 -11.23 -11.20 8.25
N MET A 198 -10.15 -10.76 7.61
CA MET A 198 -8.99 -11.61 7.31
C MET A 198 -8.27 -11.98 8.61
N SER A 199 -7.85 -13.23 8.74
CA SER A 199 -6.95 -13.63 9.82
C SER A 199 -5.49 -13.32 9.47
N LEU A 200 -4.67 -13.06 10.48
CA LEU A 200 -3.23 -12.87 10.29
C LEU A 200 -2.59 -14.09 9.61
N ALA A 201 -2.99 -15.30 10.01
CA ALA A 201 -2.51 -16.54 9.40
C ALA A 201 -2.84 -16.64 7.89
N MET A 202 -4.00 -16.12 7.47
CA MET A 202 -4.36 -16.06 6.04
C MET A 202 -3.45 -15.07 5.30
N LEU A 203 -3.25 -13.88 5.85
CA LEU A 203 -2.35 -12.86 5.28
C LEU A 203 -0.93 -13.41 5.12
N GLU A 204 -0.38 -14.00 6.19
CA GLU A 204 0.97 -14.61 6.17
C GLU A 204 1.07 -15.73 5.14
N GLY A 205 0.06 -16.60 5.07
CA GLY A 205 0.00 -17.69 4.09
C GLY A 205 0.02 -17.19 2.65
N ILE A 206 -0.62 -16.05 2.40
CA ILE A 206 -0.64 -15.40 1.08
C ILE A 206 0.72 -14.80 0.74
N LEU A 207 1.38 -14.16 1.67
CA LEU A 207 2.70 -13.56 1.46
C LEU A 207 3.81 -14.58 1.21
N GLN A 208 3.60 -15.88 1.47
CA GLN A 208 4.55 -16.97 1.23
C GLN A 208 4.44 -17.60 -0.17
N ILE A 209 3.46 -17.21 -0.96
CA ILE A 209 3.24 -17.74 -2.31
C ILE A 209 3.97 -16.93 -3.36
#